data_921942fd8f65fe2aa58c16654f2eb5a5
#
_entry.id   921942fd8f65fe2aa58c16654f2eb5a5
#
_cell.length_a   1.000
_cell.length_b   1.000
_cell.length_c   1.000
_cell.angle_alpha   90.00
_cell.angle_beta   90.00
_cell.angle_gamma   90.00
#
_symmetry.space_group_name_H-M   'P 1'
#
loop_
_entity.id
_entity.type
_entity.pdbx_description
1 polymer ?
#
loop_
_entity_poly.entity_id
_entity_poly.type
_entity_poly.pdbx_seq_one_letter_code
_entity_poly.pdbx_strand_id
1 'polypeptide(L)'
;MKKNILKKFITGVLTVGVIASALSGCGSTKSEVVGETAVNTEEKESRVYRTLDEIKESKNIYIGVFSDKNPFGYVDENGEYQGYDVYFAERIGQDLGVEINYVSTEAANRVEYLETGKVDIILANFTVTEERAEKVDFALPYMNVALGVVSHEDRVIEDLSQITADEQVIVISGTTAETYLEKNYPDIKLQKFDTYASAKTSFENRTGVAWANDNTEVIAYALENEGYVVGIPSLGSQDTIAPAVTKGNSSLLNWLNEEIKSLGEEQFFHEAYEATLIDTYGADYEETLVVEGGKTNSAADTSDASATLDIVPGNGETISIAASPVPHAEILEKAAEILKDYGYELDIVEFEDYVQPNLVVESGEFDANYMEHVPTLTVLTKNRELTL
;
A
#
# COMPACT_ATOMS: atom_id res chain seq x y z
N MET A 1 -42.64 25.44 -40.46
CA MET A 1 -42.04 26.46 -41.32
C MET A 1 -40.55 26.38 -41.28
N LYS A 2 -39.98 25.87 -42.29
CA LYS A 2 -38.77 26.02 -43.04
C LYS A 2 -37.97 27.30 -42.72
N LYS A 3 -36.63 27.16 -42.52
CA LYS A 3 -35.59 27.66 -43.42
C LYS A 3 -34.20 27.20 -42.98
N ASN A 4 -33.56 26.47 -43.89
CA ASN A 4 -32.13 26.23 -44.07
C ASN A 4 -31.38 27.52 -44.39
N ILE A 5 -30.05 27.53 -44.17
CA ILE A 5 -28.98 28.19 -44.95
C ILE A 5 -27.67 27.82 -44.25
N LEU A 6 -26.70 27.26 -44.78
CA LEU A 6 -25.98 27.02 -46.01
C LEU A 6 -24.47 27.11 -45.72
N LYS A 7 -23.76 26.14 -46.19
CA LYS A 7 -22.30 25.91 -46.15
C LYS A 7 -21.49 27.09 -46.69
N LYS A 8 -20.25 27.27 -46.16
CA LYS A 8 -19.11 27.66 -47.00
C LYS A 8 -17.83 26.94 -46.59
N PHE A 9 -17.36 26.13 -47.50
CA PHE A 9 -15.98 25.63 -47.65
C PHE A 9 -15.07 26.78 -48.07
N ILE A 10 -13.85 26.87 -47.53
CA ILE A 10 -12.72 27.51 -48.18
C ILE A 10 -11.52 26.58 -48.08
N THR A 11 -11.08 26.13 -49.23
CA THR A 11 -9.85 25.39 -49.54
C THR A 11 -8.76 26.42 -49.85
N GLY A 12 -7.53 26.20 -49.41
CA GLY A 12 -6.36 27.01 -49.82
C GLY A 12 -5.08 26.31 -49.38
N VAL A 13 -4.60 25.45 -50.18
CA VAL A 13 -3.41 25.47 -51.10
C VAL A 13 -2.05 25.56 -50.39
N LEU A 14 -1.30 24.46 -50.55
CA LEU A 14 0.15 24.25 -50.35
C LEU A 14 1.02 25.32 -51.00
N THR A 15 2.14 25.68 -50.33
CA THR A 15 3.37 26.08 -51.03
C THR A 15 4.59 25.43 -50.36
N VAL A 16 5.25 24.58 -51.10
CA VAL A 16 6.57 24.01 -50.88
C VAL A 16 7.63 25.07 -51.25
N GLY A 17 8.59 25.30 -50.39
CA GLY A 17 9.77 26.11 -50.68
C GLY A 17 11.03 25.43 -50.19
N VAL A 18 11.65 24.65 -51.10
CA VAL A 18 13.01 24.12 -50.96
C VAL A 18 13.97 25.20 -51.37
N ILE A 19 14.91 25.59 -50.51
CA ILE A 19 16.16 26.26 -50.97
C ILE A 19 17.34 25.57 -50.25
N ALA A 20 18.07 24.83 -51.06
CA ALA A 20 19.42 24.37 -50.77
C ALA A 20 20.42 25.45 -51.29
N SER A 21 21.41 25.81 -50.49
CA SER A 21 22.66 26.36 -51.03
C SER A 21 23.80 26.09 -50.06
N ALA A 22 24.83 25.56 -50.63
CA ALA A 22 26.03 25.05 -50.01
C ALA A 22 27.17 26.10 -49.94
N LEU A 23 28.16 25.76 -49.14
CA LEU A 23 29.62 25.94 -49.31
C LEU A 23 30.38 27.13 -48.68
N SER A 24 31.25 26.70 -47.75
CA SER A 24 32.68 27.03 -47.65
C SER A 24 33.13 28.31 -46.95
N GLY A 25 33.98 28.15 -45.94
CA GLY A 25 34.89 29.17 -45.40
C GLY A 25 35.64 28.73 -44.17
N CYS A 26 36.82 28.17 -44.31
CA CYS A 26 37.83 28.02 -43.25
C CYS A 26 38.25 29.35 -42.64
N GLY A 27 38.40 29.38 -41.30
CA GLY A 27 39.08 30.47 -40.60
C GLY A 27 39.28 30.18 -39.14
N SER A 28 40.49 29.74 -38.78
CA SER A 28 40.96 29.60 -37.38
C SER A 28 41.05 30.93 -36.66
N THR A 29 40.45 31.03 -35.48
CA THR A 29 41.00 31.90 -34.41
C THR A 29 40.55 31.38 -33.04
N LYS A 30 41.52 31.25 -32.13
CA LYS A 30 41.36 30.94 -30.71
C LYS A 30 40.60 32.08 -30.01
N SER A 31 39.66 31.73 -29.12
CA SER A 31 39.35 32.52 -27.93
C SER A 31 38.57 31.72 -26.90
N GLU A 32 39.15 31.67 -25.75
CA GLU A 32 38.65 31.68 -24.37
C GLU A 32 37.36 30.94 -23.97
N VAL A 33 37.59 30.02 -23.05
CA VAL A 33 36.63 29.32 -22.23
C VAL A 33 35.92 30.31 -21.30
N VAL A 34 34.63 30.52 -21.50
CA VAL A 34 33.70 30.98 -20.48
C VAL A 34 32.75 29.82 -20.24
N GLY A 35 32.78 29.30 -19.01
CA GLY A 35 31.88 28.22 -18.61
C GLY A 35 30.43 28.73 -18.58
N GLU A 36 29.64 28.34 -19.55
CA GLU A 36 28.20 28.34 -19.48
C GLU A 36 27.74 26.99 -18.96
N THR A 37 27.13 27.02 -17.80
CA THR A 37 26.33 25.93 -17.26
C THR A 37 25.22 25.63 -18.29
N ALA A 38 25.42 24.61 -19.10
CA ALA A 38 24.37 24.09 -19.96
C ALA A 38 23.30 23.46 -19.02
N VAL A 39 22.26 24.24 -18.77
CA VAL A 39 21.01 23.73 -18.23
C VAL A 39 20.45 22.74 -19.27
N ASN A 40 20.35 21.50 -18.89
CA ASN A 40 19.94 20.39 -19.73
C ASN A 40 18.49 20.60 -20.15
N THR A 41 18.27 21.22 -21.31
CA THR A 41 16.94 21.51 -21.87
C THR A 41 16.36 20.31 -22.65
N GLU A 42 17.14 19.23 -22.82
CA GLU A 42 16.71 18.06 -23.61
C GLU A 42 15.92 17.01 -22.81
N GLU A 43 15.99 17.02 -21.47
CA GLU A 43 15.22 16.08 -20.63
C GLU A 43 13.75 16.48 -20.41
N LYS A 44 13.38 17.71 -20.71
CA LYS A 44 12.03 18.24 -20.42
C LYS A 44 10.96 17.78 -21.42
N GLU A 45 11.33 17.36 -22.63
CA GLU A 45 10.36 17.01 -23.69
C GLU A 45 9.84 15.56 -23.67
N SER A 46 10.40 14.67 -22.84
CA SER A 46 9.99 13.26 -22.84
C SER A 46 9.37 12.73 -21.53
N ARG A 47 9.45 13.48 -20.44
CA ARG A 47 8.89 13.01 -19.16
C ARG A 47 7.44 13.46 -18.96
N VAL A 48 6.65 12.58 -18.36
CA VAL A 48 5.21 12.82 -18.08
C VAL A 48 4.96 13.43 -16.71
N TYR A 49 5.93 13.35 -15.78
CA TYR A 49 5.79 13.84 -14.41
C TYR A 49 6.38 15.24 -14.21
N ARG A 50 5.92 15.93 -13.19
CA ARG A 50 6.52 17.19 -12.69
C ARG A 50 7.53 16.87 -11.59
N THR A 51 8.70 17.53 -11.63
CA THR A 51 9.69 17.45 -10.55
C THR A 51 9.22 18.21 -9.32
N LEU A 52 9.85 17.97 -8.17
CA LEU A 52 9.60 18.70 -6.94
C LEU A 52 9.73 20.23 -7.12
N ASP A 53 10.74 20.68 -7.85
CA ASP A 53 10.94 22.11 -8.11
C ASP A 53 9.80 22.71 -8.96
N GLU A 54 9.36 21.99 -10.00
CA GLU A 54 8.23 22.42 -10.83
C GLU A 54 6.91 22.47 -10.06
N ILE A 55 6.69 21.54 -9.12
CA ILE A 55 5.54 21.55 -8.20
C ILE A 55 5.61 22.80 -7.30
N LYS A 56 6.76 23.07 -6.67
CA LYS A 56 6.97 24.24 -5.82
C LYS A 56 6.83 25.57 -6.59
N GLU A 57 7.36 25.64 -7.81
CA GLU A 57 7.25 26.84 -8.67
C GLU A 57 5.80 27.09 -9.10
N SER A 58 5.04 26.04 -9.44
CA SER A 58 3.63 26.14 -9.85
C SER A 58 2.68 26.45 -8.70
N LYS A 59 3.14 26.29 -7.43
CA LYS A 59 2.34 26.49 -6.21
C LYS A 59 1.12 25.59 -6.11
N ASN A 60 1.12 24.45 -6.79
CA ASN A 60 0.06 23.45 -6.70
C ASN A 60 0.62 22.03 -6.91
N ILE A 61 -0.09 21.06 -6.31
CA ILE A 61 0.17 19.63 -6.46
C ILE A 61 -1.15 18.89 -6.76
N TYR A 62 -1.08 17.87 -7.61
CA TYR A 62 -2.21 16.99 -7.91
C TYR A 62 -2.06 15.68 -7.16
N ILE A 63 -3.00 15.38 -6.26
CA ILE A 63 -2.96 14.17 -5.44
C ILE A 63 -4.20 13.33 -5.74
N GLY A 64 -3.99 12.10 -6.20
CA GLY A 64 -5.04 11.12 -6.40
C GLY A 64 -5.45 10.48 -5.08
N VAL A 65 -6.71 10.64 -4.71
CA VAL A 65 -7.33 10.08 -3.49
C VAL A 65 -8.64 9.40 -3.83
N PHE A 66 -9.10 8.47 -3.00
CA PHE A 66 -10.46 7.96 -3.11
C PHE A 66 -11.49 9.05 -2.73
N SER A 67 -12.71 8.91 -3.24
CA SER A 67 -13.85 9.79 -2.91
C SER A 67 -15.04 9.03 -2.31
N ASP A 68 -14.94 7.70 -2.18
CA ASP A 68 -16.02 6.80 -1.73
C ASP A 68 -15.54 5.65 -0.82
N LYS A 69 -14.29 5.73 -0.32
CA LYS A 69 -13.69 4.75 0.61
C LYS A 69 -13.52 5.35 2.01
N ASN A 70 -14.63 5.52 2.75
CA ASN A 70 -14.61 5.91 4.17
C ASN A 70 -14.05 4.74 5.02
N PRO A 71 -13.12 4.98 5.99
CA PRO A 71 -12.60 6.27 6.49
C PRO A 71 -11.26 6.73 5.87
N PHE A 72 -10.81 6.17 4.76
CA PHE A 72 -9.49 6.46 4.18
C PHE A 72 -9.50 7.68 3.25
N GLY A 73 -10.41 7.70 2.26
CA GLY A 73 -10.61 8.82 1.34
C GLY A 73 -12.06 8.85 0.88
N TYR A 74 -12.78 9.90 1.25
CA TYR A 74 -14.18 10.08 0.90
C TYR A 74 -14.54 11.56 0.80
N VAL A 75 -15.67 11.85 0.18
CA VAL A 75 -16.23 13.20 0.11
C VAL A 75 -17.41 13.28 1.08
N ASP A 76 -17.37 14.26 1.97
CA ASP A 76 -18.40 14.48 2.97
C ASP A 76 -19.67 15.16 2.38
N GLU A 77 -20.68 15.41 3.22
CA GLU A 77 -21.94 16.05 2.83
C GLU A 77 -21.78 17.50 2.33
N ASN A 78 -20.65 18.15 2.65
CA ASN A 78 -20.32 19.50 2.21
C ASN A 78 -19.57 19.51 0.88
N GLY A 79 -19.17 18.34 0.38
CA GLY A 79 -18.36 18.18 -0.82
C GLY A 79 -16.85 18.28 -0.58
N GLU A 80 -16.42 18.20 0.69
CA GLU A 80 -15.01 18.29 1.07
C GLU A 80 -14.39 16.88 1.20
N TYR A 81 -13.13 16.73 0.77
CA TYR A 81 -12.40 15.49 0.94
C TYR A 81 -12.02 15.28 2.40
N GLN A 82 -12.18 14.05 2.89
CA GLN A 82 -11.93 13.64 4.27
C GLN A 82 -11.26 12.25 4.31
N GLY A 83 -10.66 11.91 5.46
CA GLY A 83 -10.13 10.59 5.76
C GLY A 83 -8.61 10.56 5.94
N TYR A 84 -8.08 9.39 6.27
CA TYR A 84 -6.69 9.17 6.67
C TYR A 84 -5.68 9.57 5.59
N ASP A 85 -5.93 9.17 4.34
CA ASP A 85 -5.09 9.54 3.19
C ASP A 85 -5.15 11.05 2.90
N VAL A 86 -6.33 11.66 3.10
CA VAL A 86 -6.54 13.10 2.91
C VAL A 86 -5.83 13.90 4.00
N TYR A 87 -5.88 13.44 5.26
CA TYR A 87 -5.16 14.06 6.37
C TYR A 87 -3.64 14.12 6.09
N PHE A 88 -3.08 13.04 5.56
CA PHE A 88 -1.69 13.03 5.13
C PHE A 88 -1.43 13.94 3.91
N ALA A 89 -2.34 13.96 2.92
CA ALA A 89 -2.24 14.86 1.77
C ALA A 89 -2.20 16.33 2.20
N GLU A 90 -3.03 16.74 3.18
CA GLU A 90 -3.05 18.10 3.71
C GLU A 90 -1.70 18.50 4.32
N ARG A 91 -1.08 17.59 5.06
CA ARG A 91 0.26 17.81 5.63
C ARG A 91 1.30 17.96 4.53
N ILE A 92 1.30 17.13 3.48
CA ILE A 92 2.17 17.27 2.30
C ILE A 92 2.02 18.66 1.67
N GLY A 93 0.79 19.11 1.46
CA GLY A 93 0.53 20.45 0.89
C GLY A 93 1.06 21.59 1.76
N GLN A 94 0.90 21.48 3.08
CA GLN A 94 1.43 22.45 4.05
C GLN A 94 2.96 22.54 4.00
N ASP A 95 3.63 21.39 4.07
CA ASP A 95 5.10 21.35 4.16
C ASP A 95 5.79 21.71 2.85
N LEU A 96 5.14 21.42 1.70
CA LEU A 96 5.56 21.95 0.39
C LEU A 96 5.24 23.43 0.19
N GLY A 97 4.29 23.99 0.94
CA GLY A 97 3.77 25.34 0.75
C GLY A 97 3.04 25.52 -0.58
N VAL A 98 2.23 24.53 -0.98
CA VAL A 98 1.47 24.49 -2.24
C VAL A 98 0.00 24.19 -2.00
N GLU A 99 -0.85 24.59 -2.94
CA GLU A 99 -2.28 24.22 -2.96
C GLU A 99 -2.47 22.80 -3.49
N ILE A 100 -3.35 22.04 -2.84
CA ILE A 100 -3.66 20.67 -3.25
C ILE A 100 -4.84 20.68 -4.21
N ASN A 101 -4.68 20.01 -5.35
CA ASN A 101 -5.75 19.65 -6.26
C ASN A 101 -6.05 18.17 -6.11
N TYR A 102 -7.09 17.85 -5.39
CA TYR A 102 -7.55 16.47 -5.25
C TYR A 102 -8.10 15.93 -6.57
N VAL A 103 -7.67 14.73 -6.94
CA VAL A 103 -8.17 14.00 -8.11
C VAL A 103 -8.83 12.73 -7.61
N SER A 104 -10.17 12.68 -7.72
CA SER A 104 -10.90 11.44 -7.41
C SER A 104 -10.37 10.30 -8.28
N THR A 105 -10.02 9.20 -7.65
CA THR A 105 -9.45 8.03 -8.32
C THR A 105 -10.18 6.75 -7.91
N GLU A 106 -10.21 5.80 -8.80
CA GLU A 106 -10.65 4.42 -8.58
C GLU A 106 -9.44 3.50 -8.45
N ALA A 107 -9.60 2.36 -7.80
CA ALA A 107 -8.48 1.45 -7.55
C ALA A 107 -7.74 1.02 -8.82
N ALA A 108 -8.46 0.76 -9.91
CA ALA A 108 -7.89 0.36 -11.20
C ALA A 108 -7.09 1.46 -11.90
N ASN A 109 -7.38 2.73 -11.59
CA ASN A 109 -6.81 3.87 -12.31
C ASN A 109 -5.52 4.43 -11.66
N ARG A 110 -5.14 3.96 -10.46
CA ARG A 110 -4.01 4.52 -9.69
C ARG A 110 -2.69 4.51 -10.46
N VAL A 111 -2.35 3.40 -11.08
CA VAL A 111 -1.12 3.27 -11.90
C VAL A 111 -1.20 4.18 -13.13
N GLU A 112 -2.29 4.12 -13.91
CA GLU A 112 -2.47 4.91 -15.13
C GLU A 112 -2.38 6.42 -14.86
N TYR A 113 -2.94 6.89 -13.74
CA TYR A 113 -2.92 8.33 -13.44
C TYR A 113 -1.49 8.84 -13.16
N LEU A 114 -0.61 8.01 -12.60
CA LEU A 114 0.81 8.32 -12.47
C LEU A 114 1.53 8.22 -13.83
N GLU A 115 1.31 7.15 -14.59
CA GLU A 115 1.96 6.93 -15.89
C GLU A 115 1.61 8.02 -16.91
N THR A 116 0.43 8.62 -16.79
CA THR A 116 -0.04 9.68 -17.68
C THR A 116 0.23 11.09 -17.16
N GLY A 117 0.77 11.23 -15.95
CA GLY A 117 1.01 12.53 -15.31
C GLY A 117 -0.26 13.29 -14.93
N LYS A 118 -1.39 12.58 -14.80
CA LYS A 118 -2.66 13.15 -14.34
C LYS A 118 -2.58 13.57 -12.87
N VAL A 119 -1.77 12.88 -12.09
CA VAL A 119 -1.45 13.19 -10.70
C VAL A 119 0.06 13.15 -10.47
N ASP A 120 0.52 13.84 -9.44
CA ASP A 120 1.91 13.81 -8.99
C ASP A 120 2.13 12.70 -7.97
N ILE A 121 1.15 12.49 -7.10
CA ILE A 121 1.16 11.48 -6.02
C ILE A 121 -0.17 10.73 -6.04
N ILE A 122 -0.12 9.43 -5.77
CA ILE A 122 -1.27 8.63 -5.35
C ILE A 122 -1.20 8.43 -3.83
N LEU A 123 -2.24 8.91 -3.13
CA LEU A 123 -2.58 8.64 -1.74
C LEU A 123 -4.01 8.08 -1.71
N ALA A 124 -4.16 6.84 -2.13
CA ALA A 124 -5.45 6.17 -2.28
C ALA A 124 -5.34 4.74 -1.78
N ASN A 125 -4.95 4.60 -0.50
CA ASN A 125 -4.81 3.32 0.18
C ASN A 125 -4.09 2.28 -0.72
N PHE A 126 -2.88 2.67 -1.20
CA PHE A 126 -2.22 1.98 -2.31
C PHE A 126 -1.21 0.96 -1.80
N THR A 127 -1.64 -0.30 -1.75
CA THR A 127 -0.82 -1.44 -1.30
C THR A 127 0.40 -1.60 -2.18
N VAL A 128 1.56 -1.71 -1.55
CA VAL A 128 2.84 -2.00 -2.20
C VAL A 128 2.83 -3.47 -2.68
N THR A 129 3.03 -3.67 -3.98
CA THR A 129 3.21 -5.00 -4.58
C THR A 129 4.33 -4.96 -5.61
N GLU A 130 5.00 -6.08 -5.84
CA GLU A 130 6.05 -6.18 -6.85
C GLU A 130 5.57 -5.75 -8.24
N GLU A 131 4.38 -6.21 -8.66
CA GLU A 131 3.79 -5.86 -9.95
C GLU A 131 3.57 -4.36 -10.11
N ARG A 132 3.08 -3.68 -9.06
CA ARG A 132 2.88 -2.23 -9.07
C ARG A 132 4.22 -1.48 -9.03
N ALA A 133 5.20 -1.99 -8.27
CA ALA A 133 6.53 -1.39 -8.16
C ALA A 133 7.34 -1.47 -9.47
N GLU A 134 6.97 -2.35 -10.42
CA GLU A 134 7.52 -2.31 -11.78
C GLU A 134 7.09 -1.05 -12.55
N LYS A 135 5.91 -0.50 -12.25
CA LYS A 135 5.27 0.60 -13.00
C LYS A 135 5.37 1.96 -12.33
N VAL A 136 5.41 1.99 -11.01
CA VAL A 136 5.47 3.21 -10.20
C VAL A 136 6.58 3.12 -9.17
N ASP A 137 6.96 4.22 -8.54
CA ASP A 137 7.86 4.22 -7.40
C ASP A 137 7.07 4.50 -6.12
N PHE A 138 7.16 3.58 -5.16
CA PHE A 138 6.57 3.74 -3.85
C PHE A 138 7.52 4.48 -2.89
N ALA A 139 6.98 5.39 -2.11
CA ALA A 139 7.67 5.98 -0.96
C ALA A 139 7.64 5.00 0.24
N LEU A 140 8.17 5.44 1.38
CA LEU A 140 8.08 4.69 2.63
C LEU A 140 6.62 4.48 3.03
N PRO A 141 6.28 3.33 3.62
CA PRO A 141 4.92 3.02 4.04
C PRO A 141 4.47 3.84 5.25
N TYR A 142 3.15 4.03 5.37
CA TYR A 142 2.52 4.72 6.49
C TYR A 142 1.42 3.90 7.17
N MET A 143 1.09 2.72 6.64
CA MET A 143 0.07 1.83 7.19
C MET A 143 0.34 0.37 6.83
N ASN A 144 0.00 -0.54 7.76
CA ASN A 144 -0.05 -1.98 7.50
C ASN A 144 -1.43 -2.38 6.98
N VAL A 145 -1.48 -3.44 6.18
CA VAL A 145 -2.72 -3.98 5.62
C VAL A 145 -2.59 -5.49 5.39
N ALA A 146 -3.69 -6.20 5.44
CA ALA A 146 -3.83 -7.57 4.92
C ALA A 146 -5.12 -7.64 4.10
N LEU A 147 -5.38 -8.75 3.44
CA LEU A 147 -6.70 -8.98 2.86
C LEU A 147 -7.65 -9.53 3.91
N GLY A 148 -8.94 -9.25 3.77
CA GLY A 148 -9.99 -9.77 4.61
C GLY A 148 -11.25 -10.13 3.82
N VAL A 149 -12.13 -10.89 4.46
CA VAL A 149 -13.42 -11.27 3.86
C VAL A 149 -14.53 -11.05 4.88
N VAL A 150 -15.51 -10.21 4.51
CA VAL A 150 -16.74 -9.98 5.26
C VAL A 150 -17.89 -10.73 4.59
N SER A 151 -18.82 -11.24 5.39
CA SER A 151 -20.02 -11.93 4.95
C SER A 151 -21.21 -11.57 5.84
N HIS A 152 -22.41 -11.93 5.42
CA HIS A 152 -23.61 -11.77 6.24
C HIS A 152 -23.57 -12.70 7.46
N GLU A 153 -24.07 -12.26 8.62
CA GLU A 153 -24.08 -13.03 9.87
C GLU A 153 -24.82 -14.37 9.79
N ASP A 154 -25.82 -14.49 8.91
CA ASP A 154 -26.56 -15.70 8.66
C ASP A 154 -25.83 -16.71 7.76
N ARG A 155 -24.70 -16.30 7.17
CA ARG A 155 -23.80 -17.14 6.38
C ARG A 155 -22.36 -16.63 6.48
N VAL A 156 -21.74 -16.87 7.62
CA VAL A 156 -20.35 -16.50 7.85
C VAL A 156 -19.43 -17.39 7.02
N ILE A 157 -18.52 -16.77 6.26
CA ILE A 157 -17.48 -17.42 5.48
C ILE A 157 -16.18 -17.32 6.27
N GLU A 158 -15.78 -18.40 6.93
CA GLU A 158 -14.55 -18.48 7.71
C GLU A 158 -13.39 -19.09 6.93
N ASP A 159 -13.70 -19.74 5.78
CA ASP A 159 -12.75 -20.32 4.85
C ASP A 159 -13.30 -20.24 3.43
N LEU A 160 -12.45 -19.87 2.47
CA LEU A 160 -12.86 -19.69 1.06
C LEU A 160 -13.36 -21.00 0.41
N SER A 161 -12.99 -22.18 0.93
CA SER A 161 -13.50 -23.47 0.47
C SER A 161 -15.00 -23.68 0.74
N GLN A 162 -15.59 -22.86 1.62
CA GLN A 162 -17.03 -22.88 1.90
C GLN A 162 -17.86 -22.25 0.77
N ILE A 163 -17.21 -21.52 -0.16
CA ILE A 163 -17.86 -20.86 -1.28
C ILE A 163 -18.12 -21.89 -2.37
N THR A 164 -19.38 -22.04 -2.75
CA THR A 164 -19.79 -23.02 -3.76
C THR A 164 -19.65 -22.44 -5.18
N ALA A 165 -19.60 -23.31 -6.20
CA ALA A 165 -19.44 -22.91 -7.60
C ALA A 165 -20.59 -22.03 -8.14
N ASP A 166 -21.73 -21.97 -7.48
CA ASP A 166 -22.86 -21.11 -7.87
C ASP A 166 -22.87 -19.76 -7.17
N GLU A 167 -22.03 -19.58 -6.15
CA GLU A 167 -21.88 -18.35 -5.38
C GLU A 167 -20.81 -17.43 -5.99
N GLN A 168 -20.88 -16.16 -5.64
CA GLN A 168 -19.93 -15.13 -6.11
C GLN A 168 -19.36 -14.36 -4.93
N VAL A 169 -18.09 -13.97 -5.04
CA VAL A 169 -17.41 -13.05 -4.13
C VAL A 169 -17.32 -11.68 -4.80
N ILE A 170 -17.72 -10.66 -4.06
CA ILE A 170 -17.61 -9.27 -4.50
C ILE A 170 -16.16 -8.81 -4.30
N VAL A 171 -15.60 -8.14 -5.30
CA VAL A 171 -14.29 -7.49 -5.26
C VAL A 171 -14.33 -6.15 -5.98
N ILE A 172 -13.36 -5.28 -5.69
CA ILE A 172 -13.15 -4.03 -6.42
C ILE A 172 -12.08 -4.26 -7.48
N SER A 173 -12.33 -3.82 -8.72
CA SER A 173 -11.38 -3.90 -9.83
C SER A 173 -10.07 -3.16 -9.49
N GLY A 174 -8.92 -3.77 -9.78
CA GLY A 174 -7.58 -3.20 -9.53
C GLY A 174 -7.11 -3.28 -8.08
N THR A 175 -7.81 -4.04 -7.20
CA THR A 175 -7.37 -4.29 -5.83
C THR A 175 -6.49 -5.54 -5.73
N THR A 176 -5.74 -5.62 -4.64
CA THR A 176 -4.97 -6.82 -4.27
C THR A 176 -5.87 -8.02 -4.00
N ALA A 177 -7.08 -7.81 -3.47
CA ALA A 177 -8.07 -8.88 -3.25
C ALA A 177 -8.51 -9.53 -4.57
N GLU A 178 -8.79 -8.74 -5.61
CA GLU A 178 -9.10 -9.27 -6.95
C GLU A 178 -7.95 -10.15 -7.45
N THR A 179 -6.72 -9.60 -7.50
CA THR A 179 -5.55 -10.29 -8.04
C THR A 179 -5.23 -11.57 -7.23
N TYR A 180 -5.33 -11.49 -5.90
CA TYR A 180 -5.07 -12.63 -5.02
C TYR A 180 -6.05 -13.76 -5.25
N LEU A 181 -7.35 -13.47 -5.33
CA LEU A 181 -8.38 -14.48 -5.56
C LEU A 181 -8.28 -15.08 -6.95
N GLU A 182 -8.04 -14.29 -7.98
CA GLU A 182 -7.85 -14.82 -9.35
C GLU A 182 -6.65 -15.77 -9.46
N LYS A 183 -5.57 -15.44 -8.76
CA LYS A 183 -4.33 -16.22 -8.80
C LYS A 183 -4.43 -17.51 -7.97
N ASN A 184 -4.97 -17.43 -6.75
CA ASN A 184 -4.90 -18.52 -5.77
C ASN A 184 -6.21 -19.33 -5.69
N TYR A 185 -7.33 -18.77 -6.11
CA TYR A 185 -8.67 -19.37 -6.06
C TYR A 185 -9.44 -19.21 -7.37
N PRO A 186 -8.89 -19.68 -8.52
CA PRO A 186 -9.46 -19.41 -9.86
C PRO A 186 -10.85 -20.02 -10.08
N ASP A 187 -11.28 -20.95 -9.24
CA ASP A 187 -12.61 -21.56 -9.32
C ASP A 187 -13.70 -20.70 -8.64
N ILE A 188 -13.33 -19.72 -7.82
CA ILE A 188 -14.26 -18.76 -7.22
C ILE A 188 -14.71 -17.75 -8.26
N LYS A 189 -16.02 -17.60 -8.43
CA LYS A 189 -16.58 -16.57 -9.30
C LYS A 189 -16.48 -15.20 -8.63
N LEU A 190 -15.82 -14.27 -9.28
CA LEU A 190 -15.73 -12.89 -8.82
C LEU A 190 -16.81 -12.02 -9.48
N GLN A 191 -17.48 -11.20 -8.67
CA GLN A 191 -18.32 -10.10 -9.12
C GLN A 191 -17.54 -8.80 -8.90
N LYS A 192 -17.08 -8.19 -9.99
CA LYS A 192 -16.17 -7.06 -9.95
C LYS A 192 -16.91 -5.73 -10.07
N PHE A 193 -16.53 -4.76 -9.27
CA PHE A 193 -17.05 -3.40 -9.28
C PHE A 193 -15.90 -2.39 -9.38
N ASP A 194 -16.15 -1.26 -10.02
CA ASP A 194 -15.15 -0.21 -10.17
C ASP A 194 -15.11 0.72 -8.94
N THR A 195 -16.24 0.87 -8.22
CA THR A 195 -16.38 1.78 -7.07
C THR A 195 -16.79 1.04 -5.80
N TYR A 196 -16.35 1.58 -4.64
CA TYR A 196 -16.73 1.05 -3.31
C TYR A 196 -18.24 1.18 -3.06
N ALA A 197 -18.84 2.29 -3.46
CA ALA A 197 -20.27 2.51 -3.34
C ALA A 197 -21.10 1.46 -4.06
N SER A 198 -20.72 1.08 -5.29
CA SER A 198 -21.40 0.04 -6.06
C SER A 198 -21.23 -1.36 -5.45
N ALA A 199 -20.03 -1.66 -4.95
CA ALA A 199 -19.76 -2.94 -4.28
C ALA A 199 -20.55 -3.07 -2.98
N LYS A 200 -20.56 -2.05 -2.11
CA LYS A 200 -21.36 -2.00 -0.87
C LYS A 200 -22.82 -2.23 -1.16
N THR A 201 -23.41 -1.47 -2.10
CA THR A 201 -24.82 -1.63 -2.50
C THR A 201 -25.11 -3.05 -3.02
N SER A 202 -24.21 -3.64 -3.79
CA SER A 202 -24.35 -5.00 -4.31
C SER A 202 -24.27 -6.04 -3.21
N PHE A 203 -23.38 -5.86 -2.26
CA PHE A 203 -23.22 -6.74 -1.09
C PHE A 203 -24.44 -6.69 -0.18
N GLU A 204 -24.97 -5.51 0.12
CA GLU A 204 -26.22 -5.31 0.86
C GLU A 204 -27.42 -5.99 0.18
N ASN A 205 -27.47 -5.96 -1.15
CA ASN A 205 -28.49 -6.64 -1.95
C ASN A 205 -28.25 -8.15 -2.12
N ARG A 206 -27.22 -8.71 -1.46
CA ARG A 206 -26.88 -10.15 -1.46
C ARG A 206 -26.63 -10.72 -2.86
N THR A 207 -26.02 -9.95 -3.77
CA THR A 207 -25.66 -10.45 -5.10
C THR A 207 -24.40 -11.32 -5.04
N GLY A 208 -23.59 -11.16 -4.01
CA GLY A 208 -22.48 -12.05 -3.64
C GLY A 208 -22.61 -12.51 -2.20
N VAL A 209 -22.04 -13.67 -1.87
CA VAL A 209 -22.10 -14.26 -0.53
C VAL A 209 -21.09 -13.65 0.44
N ALA A 210 -20.04 -13.04 -0.11
CA ALA A 210 -18.99 -12.37 0.65
C ALA A 210 -18.41 -11.22 -0.17
N TRP A 211 -17.75 -10.30 0.54
CA TRP A 211 -16.96 -9.24 -0.06
C TRP A 211 -15.52 -9.36 0.45
N ALA A 212 -14.56 -9.50 -0.47
CA ALA A 212 -13.14 -9.54 -0.19
C ALA A 212 -12.48 -8.21 -0.56
N ASN A 213 -11.70 -7.64 0.36
CA ASN A 213 -10.95 -6.41 0.16
C ASN A 213 -9.79 -6.33 1.17
N ASP A 214 -9.16 -5.17 1.29
CA ASP A 214 -8.29 -4.88 2.42
C ASP A 214 -9.03 -5.17 3.73
N ASN A 215 -8.36 -5.81 4.69
CA ASN A 215 -8.97 -6.15 5.97
C ASN A 215 -9.48 -4.91 6.71
N THR A 216 -8.79 -3.78 6.56
CA THR A 216 -9.21 -2.48 7.09
C THR A 216 -10.59 -2.08 6.57
N GLU A 217 -10.85 -2.20 5.26
CA GLU A 217 -12.16 -1.86 4.68
C GLU A 217 -13.27 -2.79 5.17
N VAL A 218 -13.04 -4.10 5.16
CA VAL A 218 -14.08 -5.06 5.56
C VAL A 218 -14.35 -5.05 7.07
N ILE A 219 -13.33 -4.73 7.90
CA ILE A 219 -13.49 -4.53 9.34
C ILE A 219 -14.30 -3.26 9.60
N ALA A 220 -13.94 -2.13 8.99
CA ALA A 220 -14.72 -0.89 9.12
C ALA A 220 -16.18 -1.11 8.75
N TYR A 221 -16.42 -1.75 7.61
CA TYR A 221 -17.79 -2.05 7.16
C TYR A 221 -18.59 -2.88 8.19
N ALA A 222 -17.97 -3.92 8.76
CA ALA A 222 -18.65 -4.77 9.74
C ALA A 222 -18.85 -4.07 11.11
N LEU A 223 -17.96 -3.14 11.49
CA LEU A 223 -18.11 -2.36 12.72
C LEU A 223 -19.20 -1.28 12.60
N GLU A 224 -19.35 -0.70 11.42
CA GLU A 224 -20.34 0.34 11.16
C GLU A 224 -21.75 -0.20 10.82
N ASN A 225 -21.87 -1.48 10.43
CA ASN A 225 -23.11 -2.07 9.95
C ASN A 225 -23.46 -3.36 10.69
N GLU A 226 -24.63 -3.41 11.30
CA GLU A 226 -25.15 -4.61 11.95
C GLU A 226 -25.50 -5.70 10.91
N GLY A 227 -25.33 -6.98 11.28
CA GLY A 227 -25.67 -8.12 10.43
C GLY A 227 -24.54 -8.59 9.50
N TYR A 228 -23.33 -8.10 9.70
CA TYR A 228 -22.14 -8.48 8.94
C TYR A 228 -21.01 -8.94 9.87
N VAL A 229 -20.24 -9.93 9.43
CA VAL A 229 -19.14 -10.53 10.19
C VAL A 229 -17.93 -10.69 9.29
N VAL A 230 -16.75 -10.26 9.78
CA VAL A 230 -15.48 -10.57 9.15
C VAL A 230 -15.09 -11.99 9.56
N GLY A 231 -15.41 -12.97 8.71
CA GLY A 231 -15.11 -14.37 8.97
C GLY A 231 -13.64 -14.71 8.67
N ILE A 232 -13.00 -13.98 7.74
CA ILE A 232 -11.57 -14.10 7.44
C ILE A 232 -10.93 -12.73 7.66
N PRO A 233 -10.34 -12.46 8.84
CA PRO A 233 -9.75 -11.16 9.16
C PRO A 233 -8.36 -10.95 8.56
N SER A 234 -7.70 -12.03 8.12
CA SER A 234 -6.40 -11.98 7.45
C SER A 234 -6.32 -13.10 6.42
N LEU A 235 -6.13 -12.75 5.16
CA LEU A 235 -6.00 -13.66 4.04
C LEU A 235 -4.69 -13.34 3.29
N GLY A 236 -3.81 -14.32 3.16
CA GLY A 236 -2.47 -14.12 2.61
C GLY A 236 -1.50 -13.47 3.60
N SER A 237 -0.44 -12.85 3.08
CA SER A 237 0.56 -12.12 3.87
C SER A 237 0.08 -10.74 4.28
N GLN A 238 0.73 -10.19 5.29
CA GLN A 238 0.63 -8.76 5.61
C GLN A 238 1.42 -7.96 4.58
N ASP A 239 0.82 -6.89 4.09
CA ASP A 239 1.39 -5.93 3.16
C ASP A 239 1.41 -4.52 3.80
N THR A 240 1.89 -3.53 3.06
CA THR A 240 1.90 -2.14 3.49
C THR A 240 1.23 -1.23 2.47
N ILE A 241 0.73 -0.10 2.97
CA ILE A 241 0.22 1.01 2.16
C ILE A 241 1.29 2.10 2.12
N ALA A 242 1.58 2.62 0.93
CA ALA A 242 2.54 3.69 0.74
C ALA A 242 2.08 4.70 -0.32
N PRO A 243 2.53 5.96 -0.25
CA PRO A 243 2.37 6.90 -1.35
C PRO A 243 3.14 6.42 -2.57
N ALA A 244 2.62 6.70 -3.77
CA ALA A 244 3.32 6.37 -5.00
C ALA A 244 3.46 7.59 -5.91
N VAL A 245 4.56 7.64 -6.64
CA VAL A 245 4.87 8.64 -7.66
C VAL A 245 5.14 7.97 -9.01
N THR A 246 5.11 8.75 -10.08
CA THR A 246 5.49 8.25 -11.41
C THR A 246 6.89 7.66 -11.39
N LYS A 247 7.07 6.51 -12.03
CA LYS A 247 8.36 5.80 -12.14
C LYS A 247 9.48 6.73 -12.60
N GLY A 248 10.57 6.76 -11.83
CA GLY A 248 11.74 7.61 -12.10
C GLY A 248 11.65 9.06 -11.59
N ASN A 249 10.56 9.46 -10.92
CA ASN A 249 10.46 10.79 -10.28
C ASN A 249 11.21 10.82 -8.94
N SER A 250 12.52 10.64 -9.01
CA SER A 250 13.37 10.55 -7.81
C SER A 250 13.35 11.80 -6.94
N SER A 251 13.14 13.00 -7.52
CA SER A 251 13.12 14.25 -6.76
C SER A 251 11.94 14.33 -5.79
N LEU A 252 10.74 13.94 -6.25
CA LEU A 252 9.54 13.90 -5.41
C LEU A 252 9.56 12.72 -4.45
N LEU A 253 10.02 11.54 -4.92
CA LEU A 253 10.15 10.35 -4.11
C LEU A 253 11.08 10.55 -2.90
N ASN A 254 12.27 11.13 -3.14
CA ASN A 254 13.23 11.38 -2.07
C ASN A 254 12.65 12.37 -1.04
N TRP A 255 11.97 13.42 -1.51
CA TRP A 255 11.32 14.36 -0.60
C TRP A 255 10.24 13.67 0.25
N LEU A 256 9.37 12.85 -0.37
CA LEU A 256 8.35 12.10 0.37
C LEU A 256 8.96 11.17 1.41
N ASN A 257 10.05 10.49 1.08
CA ASN A 257 10.73 9.61 2.03
C ASN A 257 11.32 10.36 3.23
N GLU A 258 11.94 11.51 3.01
CA GLU A 258 12.45 12.33 4.12
C GLU A 258 11.31 12.95 4.92
N GLU A 259 10.22 13.34 4.26
CA GLU A 259 9.01 13.83 4.91
C GLU A 259 8.40 12.77 5.84
N ILE A 260 8.17 11.55 5.35
CA ILE A 260 7.60 10.45 6.15
C ILE A 260 8.49 10.15 7.37
N LYS A 261 9.82 10.18 7.23
CA LYS A 261 10.74 10.00 8.37
C LYS A 261 10.60 11.11 9.39
N SER A 262 10.53 12.36 8.94
CA SER A 262 10.34 13.54 9.82
C SER A 262 9.01 13.49 10.55
N LEU A 263 7.94 13.15 9.84
CA LEU A 263 6.60 12.95 10.40
C LEU A 263 6.58 11.83 11.44
N GLY A 264 7.34 10.76 11.24
CA GLY A 264 7.49 9.69 12.21
C GLY A 264 8.15 10.14 13.52
N GLU A 265 9.05 11.13 13.48
CA GLU A 265 9.61 11.73 14.69
C GLU A 265 8.58 12.55 15.47
N GLU A 266 7.55 13.07 14.78
CA GLU A 266 6.44 13.82 15.36
C GLU A 266 5.27 12.93 15.82
N GLN A 267 5.29 11.62 15.52
CA GLN A 267 4.18 10.67 15.73
C GLN A 267 2.92 11.05 14.94
N PHE A 268 3.12 11.61 13.75
CA PHE A 268 2.07 12.15 12.91
C PHE A 268 1.03 11.09 12.46
N PHE A 269 1.48 9.87 12.15
CA PHE A 269 0.56 8.83 11.68
C PHE A 269 -0.32 8.26 12.79
N HIS A 270 0.12 8.30 14.06
CA HIS A 270 -0.75 8.07 15.22
C HIS A 270 -1.73 9.23 15.40
N GLU A 271 -1.28 10.49 15.31
CA GLU A 271 -2.19 11.64 15.35
C GLU A 271 -3.25 11.57 14.23
N ALA A 272 -2.86 11.18 13.01
CA ALA A 272 -3.77 10.97 11.89
C ALA A 272 -4.78 9.85 12.18
N TYR A 273 -4.34 8.75 12.82
CA TYR A 273 -5.21 7.67 13.26
C TYR A 273 -6.24 8.17 14.28
N GLU A 274 -5.80 8.87 15.32
CA GLU A 274 -6.70 9.46 16.33
C GLU A 274 -7.69 10.45 15.70
N ALA A 275 -7.26 11.21 14.69
CA ALA A 275 -8.12 12.20 14.03
C ALA A 275 -9.16 11.60 13.08
N THR A 276 -8.87 10.43 12.46
CA THR A 276 -9.67 9.94 11.32
C THR A 276 -10.16 8.49 11.45
N LEU A 277 -9.48 7.65 12.22
CA LEU A 277 -9.74 6.20 12.27
C LEU A 277 -10.23 5.70 13.63
N ILE A 278 -9.95 6.43 14.71
CA ILE A 278 -10.24 5.99 16.08
C ILE A 278 -11.73 5.71 16.33
N ASP A 279 -12.62 6.51 15.75
CA ASP A 279 -14.07 6.35 15.91
C ASP A 279 -14.58 5.07 15.21
N THR A 280 -13.92 4.63 14.15
CA THR A 280 -14.27 3.39 13.43
C THR A 280 -13.66 2.16 14.08
N TYR A 281 -12.36 2.18 14.39
CA TYR A 281 -11.63 0.96 14.81
C TYR A 281 -11.40 0.87 16.32
N GLY A 282 -11.44 1.99 17.05
CA GLY A 282 -11.02 2.04 18.45
C GLY A 282 -9.48 1.99 18.61
N ALA A 283 -9.02 2.07 19.85
CA ALA A 283 -7.58 2.11 20.15
C ALA A 283 -6.85 0.77 19.92
N ASP A 284 -7.57 -0.35 19.91
CA ASP A 284 -6.96 -1.69 19.81
C ASP A 284 -6.30 -1.96 18.46
N TYR A 285 -6.69 -1.24 17.40
CA TYR A 285 -6.15 -1.41 16.05
C TYR A 285 -4.99 -0.46 15.73
N GLU A 286 -4.77 0.58 16.51
CA GLU A 286 -3.82 1.65 16.21
C GLU A 286 -2.41 1.11 15.99
N GLU A 287 -1.85 0.39 16.97
CA GLU A 287 -0.50 -0.16 16.91
C GLU A 287 -0.30 -1.20 15.79
N THR A 288 -1.38 -1.84 15.36
CA THR A 288 -1.32 -2.84 14.27
C THR A 288 -1.42 -2.23 12.89
N LEU A 289 -2.12 -1.10 12.75
CA LEU A 289 -2.36 -0.43 11.48
C LEU A 289 -1.32 0.64 11.16
N VAL A 290 -0.91 1.42 12.15
CA VAL A 290 -0.01 2.56 11.93
C VAL A 290 1.43 2.11 11.67
N VAL A 291 2.07 2.76 10.70
CA VAL A 291 3.51 2.64 10.42
C VAL A 291 4.15 4.02 10.54
N GLU A 292 4.85 4.26 11.64
CA GLU A 292 5.54 5.52 11.87
C GLU A 292 6.89 5.60 11.19
N GLY A 293 7.13 6.70 10.48
CA GLY A 293 8.41 7.00 9.85
C GLY A 293 8.86 5.97 8.81
N GLY A 294 7.91 5.19 8.26
CA GLY A 294 8.20 4.12 7.32
C GLY A 294 8.81 2.87 7.94
N LYS A 295 8.81 2.77 9.28
CA LYS A 295 9.38 1.61 9.99
C LYS A 295 8.33 0.53 10.13
N THR A 296 8.37 -0.46 9.26
CA THR A 296 7.51 -1.63 9.38
C THR A 296 8.03 -2.58 10.45
N ASN A 297 7.13 -3.16 11.23
CA ASN A 297 7.49 -4.24 12.16
C ASN A 297 7.70 -5.59 11.43
N SER A 298 7.67 -5.58 10.10
CA SER A 298 7.88 -6.79 9.31
C SER A 298 9.37 -7.13 9.23
N ALA A 299 9.70 -8.38 9.46
CA ALA A 299 11.04 -8.96 9.34
C ALA A 299 11.66 -8.84 7.91
N ALA A 300 11.02 -8.12 6.99
CA ALA A 300 11.48 -7.93 5.61
C ALA A 300 12.34 -6.68 5.37
N ASP A 301 12.38 -5.71 6.31
CA ASP A 301 13.22 -4.51 6.19
C ASP A 301 14.63 -4.70 6.78
N THR A 302 15.30 -5.79 6.45
CA THR A 302 16.72 -5.98 6.74
C THR A 302 17.66 -5.52 5.62
N SER A 303 17.20 -4.66 4.70
CA SER A 303 18.09 -4.10 3.66
C SER A 303 18.95 -2.91 4.14
N ASP A 304 18.76 -2.44 5.38
CA ASP A 304 19.69 -1.51 6.05
C ASP A 304 20.25 -2.11 7.36
N ALA A 305 20.52 -3.43 7.35
CA ALA A 305 21.21 -4.14 8.43
C ALA A 305 22.69 -3.74 8.52
N SER A 306 22.94 -2.44 8.71
CA SER A 306 24.12 -1.93 9.42
C SER A 306 23.80 -1.57 10.87
N ALA A 307 22.60 -1.88 11.36
CA ALA A 307 22.40 -1.99 12.78
C ALA A 307 23.11 -3.27 13.24
N THR A 308 24.30 -3.13 13.76
CA THR A 308 24.90 -4.14 14.62
C THR A 308 23.88 -4.40 15.73
N LEU A 309 23.12 -5.52 15.60
CA LEU A 309 22.42 -6.05 16.74
C LEU A 309 23.48 -6.24 17.83
N ASP A 310 23.38 -5.50 18.93
CA ASP A 310 24.20 -5.76 20.11
C ASP A 310 23.71 -7.08 20.73
N ILE A 311 23.95 -8.18 20.03
CA ILE A 311 23.69 -9.52 20.54
C ILE A 311 24.70 -9.75 21.65
N VAL A 312 24.21 -9.85 22.87
CA VAL A 312 25.06 -10.25 24.02
C VAL A 312 25.64 -11.63 23.68
N PRO A 313 26.96 -11.79 23.64
CA PRO A 313 27.54 -13.10 23.33
C PRO A 313 27.11 -14.16 24.34
N GLY A 314 26.53 -15.26 23.85
CA GLY A 314 26.24 -16.45 24.63
C GLY A 314 27.52 -17.23 24.97
N ASN A 315 27.44 -18.09 25.98
CA ASN A 315 28.52 -18.96 26.42
C ASN A 315 28.29 -20.44 26.06
N GLY A 316 27.70 -20.74 24.90
CA GLY A 316 27.24 -22.07 24.53
C GLY A 316 25.87 -22.41 25.16
N GLU A 317 25.06 -21.40 25.38
CA GLU A 317 23.68 -21.57 25.87
C GLU A 317 22.82 -22.15 24.76
N THR A 318 22.01 -23.14 25.10
CA THR A 318 21.02 -23.72 24.20
C THR A 318 19.67 -23.08 24.44
N ILE A 319 19.02 -22.62 23.37
CA ILE A 319 17.66 -22.06 23.39
C ILE A 319 16.76 -23.11 22.72
N SER A 320 15.79 -23.64 23.50
CA SER A 320 14.81 -24.61 23.00
C SER A 320 13.61 -23.89 22.40
N ILE A 321 13.30 -24.19 21.11
CA ILE A 321 12.24 -23.50 20.38
C ILE A 321 11.30 -24.52 19.75
N ALA A 322 10.00 -24.37 20.08
CA ALA A 322 8.93 -25.12 19.43
C ALA A 322 8.48 -24.38 18.16
N ALA A 323 8.39 -25.07 17.02
CA ALA A 323 8.04 -24.49 15.73
C ALA A 323 7.14 -25.41 14.89
N SER A 324 6.39 -24.86 13.94
CA SER A 324 5.80 -25.69 12.89
C SER A 324 6.85 -26.01 11.81
N PRO A 325 6.74 -27.15 11.08
CA PRO A 325 7.77 -27.59 10.15
C PRO A 325 8.07 -26.58 9.06
N VAL A 326 7.05 -26.07 8.37
CA VAL A 326 7.22 -25.13 7.24
C VAL A 326 6.26 -23.95 7.40
N PRO A 327 6.74 -22.70 7.29
CA PRO A 327 8.12 -22.28 7.00
C PRO A 327 8.98 -22.05 8.25
N HIS A 328 8.42 -22.21 9.47
CA HIS A 328 9.03 -21.69 10.70
C HIS A 328 10.31 -22.40 11.11
N ALA A 329 10.33 -23.73 11.09
CA ALA A 329 11.56 -24.47 11.41
C ALA A 329 12.68 -24.21 10.38
N GLU A 330 12.34 -24.11 9.09
CA GLU A 330 13.34 -23.78 8.05
C GLU A 330 13.98 -22.40 8.24
N ILE A 331 13.19 -21.41 8.73
CA ILE A 331 13.69 -20.06 9.07
C ILE A 331 14.60 -20.14 10.30
N LEU A 332 14.19 -20.89 11.32
CA LEU A 332 14.99 -21.07 12.54
C LEU A 332 16.32 -21.80 12.28
N GLU A 333 16.38 -22.73 11.34
CA GLU A 333 17.65 -23.36 10.92
C GLU A 333 18.64 -22.33 10.38
N LYS A 334 18.15 -21.33 9.62
CA LYS A 334 19.00 -20.23 9.14
C LYS A 334 19.40 -19.29 10.27
N ALA A 335 18.51 -19.01 11.21
CA ALA A 335 18.83 -18.24 12.40
C ALA A 335 19.88 -18.95 13.28
N ALA A 336 19.79 -20.28 13.41
CA ALA A 336 20.75 -21.08 14.16
C ALA A 336 22.18 -20.98 13.59
N GLU A 337 22.33 -20.95 12.25
CA GLU A 337 23.62 -20.75 11.59
C GLU A 337 24.25 -19.41 12.01
N ILE A 338 23.46 -18.35 12.12
CA ILE A 338 23.90 -17.00 12.51
C ILE A 338 24.21 -16.93 14.01
N LEU A 339 23.28 -17.43 14.84
CA LEU A 339 23.40 -17.35 16.30
C LEU A 339 24.57 -18.16 16.86
N LYS A 340 25.01 -19.20 16.15
CA LYS A 340 26.18 -19.99 16.49
C LYS A 340 27.44 -19.13 16.56
N ASP A 341 27.58 -18.14 15.68
CA ASP A 341 28.74 -17.22 15.68
C ASP A 341 28.71 -16.28 16.90
N TYR A 342 27.55 -16.12 17.53
CA TYR A 342 27.36 -15.36 18.77
C TYR A 342 27.37 -16.23 20.02
N GLY A 343 27.64 -17.55 19.90
CA GLY A 343 27.79 -18.46 21.01
C GLY A 343 26.50 -19.05 21.56
N TYR A 344 25.43 -19.08 20.73
CA TYR A 344 24.17 -19.75 21.05
C TYR A 344 23.97 -21.01 20.21
N GLU A 345 23.28 -22.01 20.77
CA GLU A 345 22.79 -23.17 20.05
C GLU A 345 21.25 -23.16 20.09
N LEU A 346 20.58 -23.39 18.94
CA LEU A 346 19.14 -23.59 18.90
C LEU A 346 18.79 -25.06 18.90
N ASP A 347 17.92 -25.49 19.79
CA ASP A 347 17.27 -26.81 19.81
C ASP A 347 15.85 -26.63 19.25
N ILE A 348 15.67 -26.93 17.96
CA ILE A 348 14.42 -26.68 17.22
C ILE A 348 13.63 -27.98 17.22
N VAL A 349 12.44 -27.96 17.81
CA VAL A 349 11.51 -29.10 17.85
C VAL A 349 10.25 -28.77 17.08
N GLU A 350 9.94 -29.63 16.08
CA GLU A 350 8.81 -29.44 15.21
C GLU A 350 7.52 -30.06 15.80
N PHE A 351 6.43 -29.29 15.71
CA PHE A 351 5.10 -29.70 16.10
C PHE A 351 4.13 -29.59 14.92
N GLU A 352 3.30 -30.60 14.73
CA GLU A 352 2.30 -30.62 13.64
C GLU A 352 0.98 -29.92 14.02
N ASP A 353 0.78 -29.55 15.29
CA ASP A 353 -0.40 -28.86 15.77
C ASP A 353 -0.08 -27.45 16.31
N TYR A 354 -1.08 -26.59 16.30
CA TYR A 354 -0.93 -25.17 16.69
C TYR A 354 -1.21 -24.87 18.17
N VAL A 355 -1.40 -25.90 19.01
CA VAL A 355 -1.70 -25.73 20.45
C VAL A 355 -0.53 -26.15 21.32
N GLN A 356 0.11 -27.27 21.00
CA GLN A 356 1.20 -27.84 21.81
C GLN A 356 2.40 -26.89 21.98
N PRO A 357 2.85 -26.16 20.92
CA PRO A 357 3.94 -25.20 21.08
C PRO A 357 3.74 -24.16 22.18
N ASN A 358 2.51 -23.68 22.36
CA ASN A 358 2.18 -22.74 23.43
C ASN A 358 2.19 -23.40 24.82
N LEU A 359 1.70 -24.63 24.90
CA LEU A 359 1.65 -25.36 26.16
C LEU A 359 3.03 -25.74 26.68
N VAL A 360 3.97 -26.07 25.80
CA VAL A 360 5.34 -26.42 26.22
C VAL A 360 6.12 -25.21 26.66
N VAL A 361 5.84 -24.02 26.12
CA VAL A 361 6.41 -22.75 26.61
C VAL A 361 5.76 -22.36 27.94
N GLU A 362 4.44 -22.43 28.07
CA GLU A 362 3.73 -22.14 29.31
C GLU A 362 4.20 -23.05 30.47
N SER A 363 4.45 -24.32 30.19
CA SER A 363 4.96 -25.26 31.20
C SER A 363 6.43 -25.03 31.56
N GLY A 364 7.15 -24.21 30.82
CA GLY A 364 8.60 -24.00 30.99
C GLY A 364 9.43 -25.18 30.47
N GLU A 365 8.88 -26.04 29.63
CA GLU A 365 9.61 -27.12 28.97
C GLU A 365 10.46 -26.60 27.80
N PHE A 366 9.99 -25.54 27.14
CA PHE A 366 10.69 -24.83 26.07
C PHE A 366 10.86 -23.35 26.43
N ASP A 367 11.94 -22.74 25.93
CA ASP A 367 12.24 -21.31 26.17
C ASP A 367 11.36 -20.40 25.31
N ALA A 368 11.00 -20.84 24.08
CA ALA A 368 10.20 -20.04 23.14
C ALA A 368 9.40 -20.92 22.18
N ASN A 369 8.41 -20.29 21.51
CA ASN A 369 7.85 -20.83 20.28
C ASN A 369 8.04 -19.83 19.11
N TYR A 370 8.05 -20.36 17.91
CA TYR A 370 8.08 -19.58 16.68
C TYR A 370 7.10 -20.19 15.66
N MET A 371 5.85 -19.74 15.72
CA MET A 371 4.80 -20.23 14.83
C MET A 371 3.55 -19.35 14.81
N GLU A 372 3.37 -18.42 15.76
CA GLU A 372 2.10 -17.75 15.96
C GLU A 372 2.17 -16.26 15.78
N HIS A 373 1.04 -15.70 15.39
CA HIS A 373 0.79 -14.26 15.41
C HIS A 373 -0.19 -13.92 16.55
N VAL A 374 -0.11 -12.68 17.01
CA VAL A 374 -0.85 -12.17 18.18
C VAL A 374 -2.34 -12.52 18.22
N PRO A 375 -3.14 -12.47 17.12
CA PRO A 375 -4.54 -12.86 17.16
C PRO A 375 -4.79 -14.30 17.60
N THR A 376 -3.99 -15.26 17.13
CA THR A 376 -4.13 -16.67 17.49
C THR A 376 -3.79 -16.89 18.97
N LEU A 377 -2.70 -16.28 19.45
CA LEU A 377 -2.29 -16.34 20.85
C LEU A 377 -3.37 -15.72 21.75
N THR A 378 -3.98 -14.60 21.36
CA THR A 378 -5.07 -13.95 22.10
C THR A 378 -6.30 -14.85 22.24
N VAL A 379 -6.67 -15.59 21.19
CA VAL A 379 -7.80 -16.54 21.24
C VAL A 379 -7.49 -17.70 22.18
N LEU A 380 -6.28 -18.25 22.13
CA LEU A 380 -5.85 -19.34 22.99
C LEU A 380 -5.81 -18.93 24.46
N THR A 381 -5.28 -17.75 24.78
CA THR A 381 -5.23 -17.23 26.14
C THR A 381 -6.62 -16.95 26.71
N LYS A 382 -7.54 -16.36 25.93
CA LYS A 382 -8.93 -16.14 26.35
C LYS A 382 -9.72 -17.44 26.61
N ASN A 383 -9.50 -18.46 25.79
CA ASN A 383 -10.27 -19.69 25.87
C ASN A 383 -9.74 -20.70 26.90
N ARG A 384 -8.51 -20.59 27.37
CA ARG A 384 -7.83 -21.57 28.23
C ARG A 384 -7.27 -21.02 29.53
N GLU A 385 -7.45 -19.73 29.82
CA GLU A 385 -6.82 -19.07 30.98
C GLU A 385 -5.29 -19.31 31.01
N LEU A 386 -4.63 -19.34 29.83
CA LEU A 386 -3.18 -19.40 29.76
C LEU A 386 -2.59 -18.13 30.39
N THR A 387 -1.64 -18.29 31.30
CA THR A 387 -0.89 -17.20 31.93
C THR A 387 0.48 -17.15 31.25
N LEU A 388 0.62 -16.31 30.24
CA LEU A 388 1.92 -16.03 29.61
C LEU A 388 2.59 -14.85 30.26
#